data_f3292277fe2e0725e9a86f38084b2f85
#
_entry.id   f3292277fe2e0725e9a86f38084b2f85
#
_cell.length_a   1.000
_cell.length_b   1.000
_cell.length_c   1.000
_cell.angle_alpha   90.00
_cell.angle_beta   90.00
_cell.angle_gamma   90.00
#
_symmetry.space_group_name_H-M   'P 1'
#
loop_
_entity.id
_entity.type
_entity.pdbx_description
1 polymer ?
#
loop_
_entity_poly.entity_id
_entity_poly.type
_entity_poly.pdbx_seq_one_letter_code
_entity_poly.pdbx_strand_id
1 'polypeptide(L)'
;TYEGLSKLSDAKKADGSTNYYRDVLYNQSQYIYNMDHPSGGAGTGYGNTVLAQGTTIFGASGAESIHTVSLVNGADDYAITSGEKKSGFDLMKDTETVEITLLMNGKEIDGTNGTDAINAIDMATDRKDTVAFVSPPSSAVVGVASEVTQTANVKTFMDKMPSSSYGFLDSGYKYMYDKYNDSFRFVPLNGDMAGL
;
A
#
# COMPACT_ATOMS: atom_id res chain seq x y z
N THR A 1 -7.37 -26.90 -1.83
CA THR A 1 -7.52 -27.20 -3.26
C THR A 1 -8.75 -26.46 -3.78
N TYR A 2 -8.64 -25.84 -4.94
CA TYR A 2 -9.74 -25.18 -5.62
C TYR A 2 -9.96 -25.87 -6.94
N GLU A 3 -11.13 -26.44 -7.15
CA GLU A 3 -11.42 -27.26 -8.31
C GLU A 3 -12.57 -26.67 -9.12
N GLY A 4 -12.54 -26.88 -10.45
CA GLY A 4 -13.62 -26.50 -11.35
C GLY A 4 -13.86 -25.00 -11.48
N LEU A 5 -12.86 -24.17 -11.21
CA LEU A 5 -12.98 -22.73 -11.33
C LEU A 5 -13.09 -22.27 -12.79
N SER A 6 -13.89 -21.21 -13.01
CA SER A 6 -14.10 -20.61 -14.32
C SER A 6 -13.28 -19.34 -14.52
N LYS A 7 -12.87 -19.08 -15.74
CA LYS A 7 -12.28 -17.81 -16.18
C LYS A 7 -13.33 -16.76 -16.56
N LEU A 8 -14.60 -17.14 -16.70
CA LEU A 8 -15.68 -16.21 -16.99
C LEU A 8 -16.07 -15.44 -15.72
N SER A 9 -16.05 -14.12 -15.79
CA SER A 9 -16.32 -13.24 -14.64
C SER A 9 -17.75 -13.34 -14.12
N ASP A 10 -18.68 -13.81 -14.93
CA ASP A 10 -20.10 -14.01 -14.60
C ASP A 10 -20.45 -15.47 -14.27
N ALA A 11 -19.47 -16.36 -14.26
CA ALA A 11 -19.71 -17.78 -13.98
C ALA A 11 -20.26 -17.99 -12.57
N LYS A 12 -21.30 -18.83 -12.47
CA LYS A 12 -21.96 -19.22 -11.23
C LYS A 12 -21.85 -20.72 -11.01
N LYS A 13 -21.83 -21.14 -9.77
CA LYS A 13 -22.05 -22.51 -9.34
C LYS A 13 -23.54 -22.83 -9.31
N ALA A 14 -23.88 -24.09 -9.12
CA ALA A 14 -25.28 -24.54 -9.03
C ALA A 14 -26.06 -23.89 -7.87
N ASP A 15 -25.36 -23.49 -6.82
CA ASP A 15 -25.91 -22.77 -5.65
C ASP A 15 -26.05 -21.26 -5.85
N GLY A 16 -25.69 -20.74 -7.05
CA GLY A 16 -25.75 -19.33 -7.38
C GLY A 16 -24.52 -18.51 -6.96
N SER A 17 -23.59 -19.08 -6.20
CA SER A 17 -22.35 -18.41 -5.80
C SER A 17 -21.41 -18.20 -7.00
N THR A 18 -20.47 -17.25 -6.88
CA THR A 18 -19.48 -17.02 -7.94
C THR A 18 -18.59 -18.24 -8.13
N ASN A 19 -18.34 -18.57 -9.40
CA ASN A 19 -17.35 -19.58 -9.79
C ASN A 19 -16.15 -18.95 -10.52
N TYR A 20 -16.09 -17.63 -10.59
CA TYR A 20 -14.96 -16.92 -11.16
C TYR A 20 -13.72 -17.10 -10.30
N TYR A 21 -12.64 -17.61 -10.89
CA TYR A 21 -11.45 -18.01 -10.15
C TYR A 21 -10.85 -16.89 -9.31
N ARG A 22 -10.85 -15.64 -9.82
CA ARG A 22 -10.33 -14.48 -9.10
C ARG A 22 -11.08 -14.22 -7.80
N ASP A 23 -12.40 -14.19 -7.86
CA ASP A 23 -13.27 -13.94 -6.71
C ASP A 23 -13.19 -15.09 -5.69
N VAL A 24 -13.16 -16.32 -6.19
CA VAL A 24 -13.05 -17.49 -5.32
C VAL A 24 -11.71 -17.51 -4.59
N LEU A 25 -10.60 -17.23 -5.28
CA LEU A 25 -9.28 -17.15 -4.66
C LEU A 25 -9.21 -15.99 -3.66
N TYR A 26 -9.71 -14.82 -4.03
CA TYR A 26 -9.71 -13.65 -3.17
C TYR A 26 -10.48 -13.89 -1.86
N ASN A 27 -11.65 -14.53 -1.93
CA ASN A 27 -12.52 -14.72 -0.77
C ASN A 27 -12.15 -15.94 0.09
N GLN A 28 -11.52 -16.95 -0.48
CA GLN A 28 -11.30 -18.25 0.18
C GLN A 28 -9.84 -18.58 0.46
N SER A 29 -8.90 -17.94 -0.24
CA SER A 29 -7.48 -18.21 -0.03
C SER A 29 -6.90 -17.34 1.08
N GLN A 30 -6.08 -17.97 1.94
CA GLN A 30 -5.27 -17.28 2.96
C GLN A 30 -3.84 -17.03 2.47
N TYR A 31 -3.45 -17.59 1.32
CA TYR A 31 -2.04 -17.62 0.88
C TYR A 31 -1.83 -17.06 -0.52
N ILE A 32 -2.87 -17.05 -1.35
CA ILE A 32 -2.76 -16.68 -2.76
C ILE A 32 -3.82 -15.64 -3.08
N TYR A 33 -3.38 -14.52 -3.64
CA TYR A 33 -4.25 -13.45 -4.12
C TYR A 33 -3.93 -13.19 -5.58
N ASN A 34 -4.97 -13.13 -6.42
CA ASN A 34 -4.84 -12.76 -7.81
C ASN A 34 -5.27 -11.29 -7.98
N MET A 35 -4.31 -10.42 -8.20
CA MET A 35 -4.56 -8.98 -8.33
C MET A 35 -5.13 -8.63 -9.69
N ASP A 36 -4.56 -9.16 -10.77
CA ASP A 36 -5.00 -8.90 -12.15
C ASP A 36 -4.49 -9.95 -13.13
N HIS A 37 -5.05 -9.91 -14.35
CA HIS A 37 -4.54 -10.67 -15.48
C HIS A 37 -3.43 -9.87 -16.17
N PRO A 38 -2.34 -10.52 -16.61
CA PRO A 38 -1.43 -9.85 -17.51
C PRO A 38 -2.17 -9.46 -18.78
N SER A 39 -2.27 -8.17 -19.04
CA SER A 39 -2.89 -7.65 -20.25
C SER A 39 -2.00 -7.94 -21.46
N GLY A 40 -2.48 -8.77 -22.40
CA GLY A 40 -2.03 -8.73 -23.78
C GLY A 40 -0.67 -9.35 -24.10
N GLY A 41 -0.19 -10.31 -23.36
CA GLY A 41 0.95 -11.12 -23.77
C GLY A 41 0.55 -12.18 -24.82
N ALA A 42 0.95 -12.02 -26.07
CA ALA A 42 0.79 -13.06 -27.08
C ALA A 42 1.48 -14.35 -26.59
N GLY A 43 0.74 -15.44 -26.44
CA GLY A 43 1.24 -16.77 -26.19
C GLY A 43 1.17 -17.30 -24.76
N THR A 44 0.67 -16.56 -23.80
CA THR A 44 0.60 -17.02 -22.41
C THR A 44 -0.82 -17.29 -21.92
N GLY A 45 -1.71 -17.79 -22.64
CA GLY A 45 -2.99 -18.39 -22.25
C GLY A 45 -3.85 -17.75 -21.14
N TYR A 46 -3.36 -16.73 -20.47
CA TYR A 46 -3.99 -16.05 -19.34
C TYR A 46 -4.44 -14.60 -19.63
N GLY A 47 -4.35 -14.18 -20.89
CA GLY A 47 -4.90 -12.88 -21.27
C GLY A 47 -6.41 -12.81 -21.05
N ASN A 48 -6.96 -11.61 -21.17
CA ASN A 48 -8.39 -11.28 -21.07
C ASN A 48 -9.26 -11.97 -22.16
N THR A 49 -8.72 -12.99 -22.81
CA THR A 49 -9.37 -13.74 -23.89
C THR A 49 -10.17 -14.87 -23.26
N VAL A 50 -11.46 -14.86 -23.46
CA VAL A 50 -12.33 -16.01 -23.19
C VAL A 50 -11.81 -17.19 -23.99
N LEU A 51 -11.31 -18.22 -23.31
CA LEU A 51 -10.91 -19.44 -23.96
C LEU A 51 -12.14 -20.16 -24.50
N ALA A 52 -12.07 -20.61 -25.74
CA ALA A 52 -13.14 -21.41 -26.32
C ALA A 52 -13.33 -22.71 -25.51
N GLN A 53 -14.56 -23.20 -25.44
CA GLN A 53 -14.86 -24.48 -24.80
C GLN A 53 -14.00 -25.59 -25.42
N GLY A 54 -13.34 -26.40 -24.59
CA GLY A 54 -12.45 -27.45 -25.04
C GLY A 54 -10.98 -27.03 -25.24
N THR A 55 -10.63 -25.78 -24.94
CA THR A 55 -9.23 -25.35 -24.98
C THR A 55 -8.48 -25.89 -23.76
N THR A 56 -7.44 -26.68 -23.98
CA THR A 56 -6.56 -27.20 -22.92
C THR A 56 -5.68 -26.06 -22.39
N ILE A 57 -5.77 -25.78 -21.09
CA ILE A 57 -5.01 -24.70 -20.44
C ILE A 57 -3.61 -25.20 -20.04
N PHE A 58 -3.47 -26.49 -19.80
CA PHE A 58 -2.26 -27.11 -19.29
C PHE A 58 -1.76 -28.17 -20.27
N GLY A 59 -0.50 -28.06 -20.64
CA GLY A 59 0.20 -29.01 -21.51
C GLY A 59 0.73 -28.37 -22.78
N ALA A 60 1.98 -28.66 -23.12
CA ALA A 60 2.51 -28.36 -24.43
C ALA A 60 1.99 -29.42 -25.41
N SER A 61 1.46 -28.98 -26.55
CA SER A 61 1.04 -29.85 -27.66
C SER A 61 0.02 -30.96 -27.33
N GLY A 62 -1.11 -30.60 -26.74
CA GLY A 62 -2.30 -31.48 -26.75
C GLY A 62 -2.28 -32.64 -25.76
N ALA A 63 -1.34 -32.71 -24.86
CA ALA A 63 -1.34 -33.67 -23.76
C ALA A 63 -1.88 -33.00 -22.49
N GLU A 64 -2.95 -33.55 -21.92
CA GLU A 64 -3.41 -33.20 -20.58
C GLU A 64 -2.34 -33.66 -19.57
N SER A 65 -1.68 -32.73 -18.93
CA SER A 65 -0.69 -33.07 -17.91
C SER A 65 -0.90 -32.22 -16.65
N ILE A 66 -0.63 -32.84 -15.51
CA ILE A 66 -0.57 -32.12 -14.24
C ILE A 66 0.58 -31.11 -14.33
N HIS A 67 0.25 -29.84 -14.22
CA HIS A 67 1.23 -28.76 -14.22
C HIS A 67 1.54 -28.35 -12.79
N THR A 68 2.74 -28.67 -12.34
CA THR A 68 3.26 -28.26 -11.03
C THR A 68 4.34 -27.22 -11.24
N VAL A 69 4.12 -26.01 -10.75
CA VAL A 69 5.10 -24.92 -10.83
C VAL A 69 5.30 -24.29 -9.45
N SER A 70 6.53 -23.89 -9.19
CA SER A 70 6.83 -23.03 -8.06
C SER A 70 6.63 -21.57 -8.47
N LEU A 71 6.07 -20.78 -7.55
CA LEU A 71 6.04 -19.34 -7.72
C LEU A 71 7.47 -18.80 -7.63
N VAL A 72 7.87 -18.04 -8.64
CA VAL A 72 9.21 -17.45 -8.77
C VAL A 72 9.09 -15.94 -9.01
N ASN A 73 10.21 -15.22 -8.86
CA ASN A 73 10.28 -13.78 -9.10
C ASN A 73 9.41 -12.93 -8.14
N GLY A 74 9.09 -13.46 -6.97
CA GLY A 74 8.58 -12.62 -5.90
C GLY A 74 9.67 -11.64 -5.47
N ALA A 75 9.33 -10.37 -5.38
CA ALA A 75 10.21 -9.33 -4.85
C ALA A 75 9.40 -8.42 -3.95
N ASP A 76 10.03 -8.00 -2.86
CA ASP A 76 9.47 -6.97 -2.01
C ASP A 76 9.71 -5.61 -2.67
N ASP A 77 8.68 -4.80 -2.78
CA ASP A 77 8.78 -3.41 -3.19
C ASP A 77 8.67 -2.49 -1.97
N TYR A 78 9.83 -1.99 -1.53
CA TYR A 78 9.91 -1.02 -0.44
C TYR A 78 10.02 0.43 -0.94
N ALA A 79 9.97 0.64 -2.26
CA ALA A 79 10.07 1.96 -2.90
C ALA A 79 8.69 2.60 -3.09
N ILE A 80 7.95 2.74 -2.01
CA ILE A 80 6.61 3.34 -2.01
C ILE A 80 6.70 4.79 -2.51
N THR A 81 5.83 5.15 -3.44
CA THR A 81 5.66 6.53 -3.92
C THR A 81 4.60 7.29 -3.10
N SER A 82 4.65 8.62 -3.11
CA SER A 82 3.63 9.45 -2.47
C SER A 82 2.21 9.23 -3.06
N GLY A 83 2.13 8.87 -4.35
CA GLY A 83 0.87 8.52 -5.00
C GLY A 83 0.24 7.23 -4.47
N GLU A 84 1.05 6.19 -4.28
CA GLU A 84 0.60 4.93 -3.68
C GLU A 84 0.18 5.11 -2.23
N LYS A 85 0.95 5.89 -1.46
CA LYS A 85 0.62 6.24 -0.08
C LYS A 85 -0.70 7.00 0.00
N LYS A 86 -0.92 7.97 -0.90
CA LYS A 86 -2.21 8.66 -1.03
C LYS A 86 -3.34 7.70 -1.34
N SER A 87 -3.14 6.77 -2.26
CA SER A 87 -4.15 5.75 -2.58
C SER A 87 -4.51 4.89 -1.36
N GLY A 88 -3.53 4.57 -0.51
CA GLY A 88 -3.77 3.91 0.77
C GLY A 88 -4.61 4.76 1.74
N PHE A 89 -4.33 6.06 1.84
CA PHE A 89 -5.15 6.98 2.64
C PHE A 89 -6.57 7.13 2.09
N ASP A 90 -6.73 7.19 0.77
CA ASP A 90 -8.04 7.31 0.14
C ASP A 90 -8.98 6.12 0.43
N LEU A 91 -8.44 4.93 0.69
CA LEU A 91 -9.22 3.77 1.16
C LEU A 91 -9.83 3.96 2.55
N MET A 92 -9.26 4.85 3.35
CA MET A 92 -9.73 5.16 4.70
C MET A 92 -10.60 6.42 4.78
N LYS A 93 -10.98 7.00 3.65
CA LYS A 93 -11.80 8.24 3.61
C LYS A 93 -13.24 8.05 4.05
N ASP A 94 -13.79 6.86 3.85
CA ASP A 94 -15.17 6.57 4.21
C ASP A 94 -15.31 6.42 5.73
N THR A 95 -15.98 7.37 6.35
CA THR A 95 -16.19 7.43 7.81
C THR A 95 -17.23 6.42 8.30
N GLU A 96 -18.06 5.89 7.41
CA GLU A 96 -19.10 4.92 7.79
C GLU A 96 -18.59 3.49 7.82
N THR A 97 -17.59 3.18 6.98
CA THR A 97 -17.05 1.82 6.86
C THR A 97 -15.73 1.63 7.61
N VAL A 98 -14.97 2.70 7.80
CA VAL A 98 -13.63 2.64 8.44
C VAL A 98 -13.58 3.64 9.60
N GLU A 99 -13.46 3.12 10.82
CA GLU A 99 -13.30 3.93 12.03
C GLU A 99 -11.82 4.10 12.36
N ILE A 100 -11.32 5.34 12.29
CA ILE A 100 -9.94 5.71 12.68
C ILE A 100 -9.98 7.05 13.43
N THR A 101 -9.13 7.18 14.45
CA THR A 101 -9.00 8.42 15.24
C THR A 101 -7.63 9.07 15.08
N LEU A 102 -6.58 8.28 14.87
CA LEU A 102 -5.21 8.75 14.73
C LEU A 102 -4.62 8.27 13.40
N LEU A 103 -4.06 9.20 12.64
CA LEU A 103 -3.37 8.92 11.39
C LEU A 103 -1.90 9.32 11.50
N MET A 104 -1.01 8.34 11.49
CA MET A 104 0.44 8.58 11.50
C MET A 104 0.96 8.53 10.08
N ASN A 105 1.54 9.64 9.60
CA ASN A 105 2.12 9.68 8.25
C ASN A 105 3.31 8.73 8.08
N GLY A 106 4.01 8.39 9.16
CA GLY A 106 5.28 7.68 9.08
C GLY A 106 6.37 8.56 8.45
N LYS A 107 7.27 7.94 7.68
CA LYS A 107 8.33 8.68 6.99
C LYS A 107 7.77 9.49 5.83
N GLU A 108 8.15 10.77 5.74
CA GLU A 108 7.88 11.61 4.57
C GLU A 108 8.75 11.15 3.39
N ILE A 109 8.13 10.84 2.26
CA ILE A 109 8.81 10.35 1.05
C ILE A 109 9.18 11.52 0.13
N ASP A 110 8.24 12.45 -0.08
CA ASP A 110 8.49 13.68 -0.85
C ASP A 110 9.22 14.72 0.01
N GLY A 111 10.52 14.56 0.11
CA GLY A 111 11.38 15.48 0.87
C GLY A 111 11.37 16.93 0.38
N THR A 112 10.85 17.20 -0.82
CA THR A 112 10.83 18.54 -1.43
C THR A 112 9.55 19.29 -1.11
N ASN A 113 8.37 18.67 -1.31
CA ASN A 113 7.08 19.38 -1.20
C ASN A 113 6.30 18.99 0.04
N GLY A 114 6.63 17.85 0.70
CA GLY A 114 5.88 17.34 1.83
C GLY A 114 4.50 16.79 1.43
N THR A 115 4.41 16.23 0.24
CA THR A 115 3.15 15.76 -0.36
C THR A 115 2.44 14.73 0.51
N ASP A 116 3.19 13.85 1.18
CA ASP A 116 2.59 12.82 2.03
C ASP A 116 1.95 13.43 3.27
N ALA A 117 2.64 14.39 3.89
CA ALA A 117 2.14 15.11 5.06
C ALA A 117 0.89 15.93 4.72
N ILE A 118 0.91 16.62 3.57
CA ILE A 118 -0.25 17.38 3.07
C ILE A 118 -1.44 16.43 2.84
N ASN A 119 -1.25 15.32 2.15
CA ASN A 119 -2.32 14.34 1.90
C ASN A 119 -2.89 13.77 3.21
N ALA A 120 -2.07 13.54 4.23
CA ALA A 120 -2.52 13.06 5.53
C ALA A 120 -3.36 14.11 6.27
N ILE A 121 -2.91 15.38 6.28
CA ILE A 121 -3.64 16.49 6.92
C ILE A 121 -4.95 16.77 6.17
N ASP A 122 -4.94 16.76 4.84
CA ASP A 122 -6.14 16.96 4.03
C ASP A 122 -7.17 15.85 4.28
N MET A 123 -6.74 14.59 4.33
CA MET A 123 -7.63 13.48 4.67
C MET A 123 -8.24 13.64 6.07
N ALA A 124 -7.45 14.00 7.07
CA ALA A 124 -7.95 14.23 8.42
C ALA A 124 -8.93 15.42 8.47
N THR A 125 -8.65 16.47 7.70
CA THR A 125 -9.50 17.66 7.57
C THR A 125 -10.84 17.32 6.89
N ASP A 126 -10.82 16.46 5.87
CA ASP A 126 -12.04 16.01 5.18
C ASP A 126 -12.92 15.16 6.12
N ARG A 127 -12.30 14.24 6.84
CA ARG A 127 -13.00 13.31 7.75
C ARG A 127 -13.55 14.01 9.01
N LYS A 128 -12.79 14.90 9.63
CA LYS A 128 -13.12 15.63 10.88
C LYS A 128 -13.25 14.78 12.15
N ASP A 129 -13.06 13.48 12.05
CA ASP A 129 -13.07 12.51 13.17
C ASP A 129 -11.68 11.93 13.45
N THR A 130 -10.69 12.35 12.68
CA THR A 130 -9.31 11.86 12.70
C THR A 130 -8.34 13.00 12.87
N VAL A 131 -7.21 12.72 13.53
CA VAL A 131 -6.10 13.67 13.67
C VAL A 131 -4.86 13.09 12.99
N ALA A 132 -4.20 13.87 12.14
CA ALA A 132 -2.98 13.49 11.44
C ALA A 132 -1.74 13.95 12.21
N PHE A 133 -0.78 13.06 12.38
CA PHE A 133 0.54 13.31 12.95
C PHE A 133 1.60 13.18 11.86
N VAL A 134 2.34 14.25 11.62
CA VAL A 134 3.32 14.33 10.52
C VAL A 134 4.67 14.80 11.00
N SER A 135 5.72 14.21 10.41
CA SER A 135 7.12 14.56 10.66
C SER A 135 7.76 15.14 9.41
N PRO A 136 8.77 16.01 9.53
CA PRO A 136 9.54 16.48 8.39
C PRO A 136 10.29 15.32 7.70
N PRO A 137 10.76 15.50 6.46
CA PRO A 137 11.57 14.50 5.79
C PRO A 137 12.90 14.27 6.55
N SER A 138 13.39 13.03 6.54
CA SER A 138 14.64 12.69 7.24
C SER A 138 15.82 13.56 6.80
N SER A 139 15.88 13.94 5.54
CA SER A 139 16.94 14.81 4.99
C SER A 139 16.95 16.22 5.58
N ALA A 140 15.87 16.66 6.19
CA ALA A 140 15.81 17.97 6.85
C ALA A 140 16.60 18.00 8.18
N VAL A 141 16.75 16.83 8.84
CA VAL A 141 17.26 16.74 10.22
C VAL A 141 18.41 15.74 10.33
N VAL A 142 18.27 14.54 9.76
CA VAL A 142 19.24 13.46 9.91
C VAL A 142 20.46 13.74 9.04
N GLY A 143 21.65 13.74 9.68
CA GLY A 143 22.91 14.00 8.98
C GLY A 143 23.22 15.48 8.71
N VAL A 144 22.37 16.40 9.14
CA VAL A 144 22.61 17.84 9.04
C VAL A 144 23.42 18.31 10.26
N ALA A 145 24.65 18.77 10.03
CA ALA A 145 25.58 19.09 11.13
C ALA A 145 25.24 20.38 11.91
N SER A 146 24.54 21.33 11.29
CA SER A 146 24.22 22.62 11.86
C SER A 146 22.79 22.65 12.40
N GLU A 147 22.60 22.89 13.68
CA GLU A 147 21.28 23.05 14.32
C GLU A 147 20.47 24.21 13.71
N VAL A 148 21.14 25.30 13.34
CA VAL A 148 20.51 26.43 12.65
C VAL A 148 19.94 25.99 11.31
N THR A 149 20.69 25.18 10.58
CA THR A 149 20.24 24.64 9.29
C THR A 149 19.10 23.64 9.49
N GLN A 150 19.17 22.76 10.49
CA GLN A 150 18.07 21.85 10.82
C GLN A 150 16.79 22.63 11.11
N THR A 151 16.86 23.63 11.98
CA THR A 151 15.71 24.49 12.33
C THR A 151 15.13 25.18 11.09
N ALA A 152 15.99 25.74 10.22
CA ALA A 152 15.55 26.37 8.99
C ALA A 152 14.86 25.38 8.03
N ASN A 153 15.38 24.17 7.89
CA ASN A 153 14.80 23.10 7.06
C ASN A 153 13.43 22.68 7.57
N VAL A 154 13.32 22.43 8.88
CA VAL A 154 12.05 22.06 9.53
C VAL A 154 11.03 23.17 9.37
N LYS A 155 11.43 24.42 9.59
CA LYS A 155 10.55 25.59 9.36
C LYS A 155 10.07 25.66 7.91
N THR A 156 10.98 25.48 6.96
CA THR A 156 10.64 25.49 5.52
C THR A 156 9.65 24.38 5.16
N PHE A 157 9.76 23.22 5.79
CA PHE A 157 8.79 22.15 5.63
C PHE A 157 7.43 22.53 6.24
N MET A 158 7.43 23.02 7.47
CA MET A 158 6.19 23.41 8.18
C MET A 158 5.44 24.54 7.46
N ASP A 159 6.16 25.51 6.89
CA ASP A 159 5.57 26.64 6.14
C ASP A 159 4.80 26.18 4.87
N LYS A 160 4.98 24.92 4.41
CA LYS A 160 4.24 24.34 3.29
C LYS A 160 2.96 23.62 3.71
N MET A 161 2.82 23.31 4.98
CA MET A 161 1.68 22.55 5.47
C MET A 161 0.40 23.38 5.46
N PRO A 162 -0.75 22.77 5.11
CA PRO A 162 -2.03 23.46 5.19
C PRO A 162 -2.36 23.83 6.64
N SER A 163 -2.96 24.98 6.83
CA SER A 163 -3.46 25.38 8.16
C SER A 163 -4.72 24.57 8.49
N SER A 164 -4.60 23.65 9.44
CA SER A 164 -5.69 22.77 9.87
C SER A 164 -5.60 22.50 11.37
N SER A 165 -6.75 22.42 12.03
CA SER A 165 -6.84 21.97 13.43
C SER A 165 -6.76 20.44 13.58
N TYR A 166 -6.71 19.71 12.47
CA TYR A 166 -6.63 18.26 12.44
C TYR A 166 -5.22 17.72 12.14
N GLY A 167 -4.23 18.60 12.02
CA GLY A 167 -2.82 18.24 11.76
C GLY A 167 -1.91 18.62 12.91
N PHE A 168 -1.09 17.69 13.38
CA PHE A 168 -0.02 17.92 14.33
C PHE A 168 1.34 17.67 13.68
N LEU A 169 2.26 18.60 13.84
CA LEU A 169 3.59 18.57 13.27
C LEU A 169 4.64 18.43 14.37
N ASP A 170 5.53 17.48 14.20
CA ASP A 170 6.73 17.36 15.05
C ASP A 170 7.97 17.92 14.35
N SER A 171 9.09 17.97 15.08
CA SER A 171 10.33 18.59 14.62
C SER A 171 11.38 17.60 14.11
N GLY A 172 11.14 16.27 14.14
CA GLY A 172 12.25 15.43 13.75
C GLY A 172 12.15 13.94 13.92
N TYR A 173 13.30 13.37 14.27
CA TYR A 173 13.55 11.93 14.32
C TYR A 173 14.22 11.56 15.64
N LYS A 174 13.89 10.38 16.16
CA LYS A 174 14.62 9.74 17.23
C LYS A 174 15.53 8.63 16.68
N TYR A 175 16.67 8.44 17.31
CA TYR A 175 17.55 7.31 17.04
C TYR A 175 17.24 6.21 18.04
N MET A 176 16.76 5.07 17.55
CA MET A 176 16.34 3.97 18.39
C MET A 176 16.81 2.62 17.87
N TYR A 177 16.90 1.64 18.75
CA TYR A 177 17.25 0.28 18.43
C TYR A 177 16.04 -0.49 17.90
N ASP A 178 16.22 -1.07 16.72
CA ASP A 178 15.25 -2.00 16.11
C ASP A 178 15.65 -3.43 16.45
N LYS A 179 14.95 -4.00 17.42
CA LYS A 179 15.22 -5.34 17.94
C LYS A 179 14.98 -6.47 16.93
N TYR A 180 14.22 -6.23 15.87
CA TYR A 180 13.92 -7.25 14.86
C TYR A 180 15.01 -7.36 13.81
N ASN A 181 15.68 -6.25 13.51
CA ASN A 181 16.78 -6.20 12.55
C ASN A 181 18.16 -6.03 13.20
N ASP A 182 18.23 -6.08 14.53
CA ASP A 182 19.49 -5.90 15.31
C ASP A 182 20.28 -4.67 14.85
N SER A 183 19.61 -3.55 14.68
CA SER A 183 20.23 -2.32 14.17
C SER A 183 19.61 -1.06 14.76
N PHE A 184 20.42 -0.02 14.88
CA PHE A 184 19.90 1.31 15.22
C PHE A 184 19.47 2.05 13.97
N ARG A 185 18.32 2.72 14.04
CA ARG A 185 17.79 3.53 12.94
C ARG A 185 17.09 4.78 13.42
N PHE A 186 17.03 5.76 12.54
CA PHE A 186 16.25 6.97 12.78
C PHE A 186 14.78 6.72 12.41
N VAL A 187 13.88 7.03 13.34
CA VAL A 187 12.43 6.85 13.22
C VAL A 187 11.77 8.21 13.41
N PRO A 188 10.79 8.57 12.56
CA PRO A 188 10.06 9.83 12.72
C PRO A 188 9.29 9.87 14.05
N LEU A 189 9.13 11.06 14.62
CA LEU A 189 8.50 11.26 15.92
C LEU A 189 6.96 11.22 15.89
N ASN A 190 6.33 11.19 14.71
CA ASN A 190 4.88 11.23 14.60
C ASN A 190 4.17 10.08 15.34
N GLY A 191 4.76 8.91 15.41
CA GLY A 191 4.24 7.79 16.19
C GLY A 191 4.32 8.03 17.71
N ASP A 192 5.37 8.70 18.19
CA ASP A 192 5.50 9.04 19.61
C ASP A 192 4.50 10.14 19.99
N MET A 193 4.32 11.15 19.13
CA MET A 193 3.31 12.20 19.33
C MET A 193 1.89 11.62 19.41
N ALA A 194 1.58 10.65 18.56
CA ALA A 194 0.27 10.00 18.58
C ALA A 194 0.05 9.14 19.84
N GLY A 195 1.13 8.76 20.53
CA GLY A 195 1.08 7.95 21.75
C GLY A 195 1.02 8.77 23.05
N LEU A 196 1.22 10.07 22.98
CA LEU A 196 1.15 10.98 24.13
C LEU A 196 -0.27 11.52 24.34
#